data_e02b946029ac4f33462151283ba237db
#
_entry.id   e02b946029ac4f33462151283ba237db
#
_cell.length_a   1.000
_cell.length_b   1.000
_cell.length_c   1.000
_cell.angle_alpha   90.00
_cell.angle_beta   90.00
_cell.angle_gamma   90.00
#
_symmetry.space_group_name_H-M   'P 1'
#
loop_
_entity.id
_entity.type
_entity.pdbx_description
1 polymer ?
#
loop_
_entity_poly.entity_id
_entity_poly.type
_entity_poly.pdbx_seq_one_letter_code
_entity_poly.pdbx_strand_id
1 'polypeptide(L)'
;MTAATTAEPRLLDVQCLAPEGLHRMAYAEWGDAANPKVLVCVHGLSRQGRDFDTFARAMCGEYRVVCPDVAGRGRSDWLKNPGSYAIPAYVADMVTLLARLAATEVHWVGTSMGGLIGMGLAALPESPIGKLVLNDVGPAIEYAALARIGTYLGLPAHWKTVDEAADALLAISRSFGPHTREEWVALTRPQLKADGDGFKPHYDPAIAVPFRAVTPEQAAAGEGLLWQAYDALKCPTLVLRGAESDLLSRATADAMAQRGPRARVHEIAGVGHAPTLVHADQIAVVRDFLLAASP
;
A
#
# COMPACT_ATOMS: atom_id res chain seq x y z
N MET A 1 13.62 19.50 -18.65
CA MET A 1 12.77 19.74 -17.47
C MET A 1 11.33 19.84 -17.98
N THR A 2 10.61 18.73 -17.99
CA THR A 2 9.18 18.72 -18.32
C THR A 2 8.41 19.32 -17.15
N ALA A 3 7.54 20.29 -17.42
CA ALA A 3 6.68 20.93 -16.44
C ALA A 3 5.97 19.86 -15.60
N ALA A 4 6.05 19.97 -14.28
CA ALA A 4 5.29 19.12 -13.37
C ALA A 4 3.81 19.29 -13.72
N THR A 5 3.20 18.23 -14.18
CA THR A 5 1.76 18.21 -14.50
C THR A 5 1.01 18.44 -13.18
N THR A 6 0.31 19.56 -13.05
CA THR A 6 -0.60 19.89 -11.94
C THR A 6 -1.91 19.10 -12.03
N ALA A 7 -1.90 17.94 -12.68
CA ALA A 7 -3.08 17.13 -12.88
C ALA A 7 -3.63 16.62 -11.55
N GLU A 8 -4.89 16.91 -11.27
CA GLU A 8 -5.66 16.26 -10.21
C GLU A 8 -6.18 14.90 -10.70
N PRO A 9 -6.33 13.90 -9.82
CA PRO A 9 -6.82 12.60 -10.22
C PRO A 9 -8.32 12.62 -10.51
N ARG A 10 -8.75 11.72 -11.38
CA ARG A 10 -10.16 11.36 -11.45
C ARG A 10 -10.51 10.48 -10.26
N LEU A 11 -11.60 10.82 -9.58
CA LEU A 11 -12.08 10.07 -8.43
C LEU A 11 -13.22 9.17 -8.86
N LEU A 12 -12.98 7.87 -8.84
CA LEU A 12 -13.86 6.84 -9.37
C LEU A 12 -14.15 5.79 -8.28
N ASP A 13 -15.01 4.84 -8.60
CA ASP A 13 -15.29 3.68 -7.75
C ASP A 13 -15.67 2.44 -8.56
N VAL A 14 -15.65 1.29 -7.87
CA VAL A 14 -16.08 -0.01 -8.36
C VAL A 14 -16.89 -0.72 -7.29
N GLN A 15 -17.90 -1.47 -7.72
CA GLN A 15 -18.72 -2.29 -6.84
C GLN A 15 -18.03 -3.63 -6.60
N CYS A 16 -17.73 -3.93 -5.36
CA CYS A 16 -17.11 -5.17 -4.90
C CYS A 16 -18.09 -6.02 -4.10
N LEU A 17 -17.74 -7.29 -3.88
CA LEU A 17 -18.55 -8.26 -3.16
C LEU A 17 -17.82 -8.77 -1.92
N ALA A 18 -18.45 -8.61 -0.75
CA ALA A 18 -18.07 -9.24 0.49
C ALA A 18 -19.11 -10.30 0.90
N PRO A 19 -18.82 -11.18 1.86
CA PRO A 19 -19.80 -12.13 2.37
C PRO A 19 -21.11 -11.51 2.85
N GLU A 20 -21.03 -10.26 3.35
CA GLU A 20 -22.17 -9.50 3.87
C GLU A 20 -22.96 -8.72 2.80
N GLY A 21 -22.53 -8.79 1.55
CA GLY A 21 -23.15 -8.11 0.41
C GLY A 21 -22.21 -7.16 -0.33
N LEU A 22 -22.79 -6.30 -1.13
CA LEU A 22 -22.03 -5.37 -1.96
C LEU A 22 -21.47 -4.21 -1.12
N HIS A 23 -20.28 -3.78 -1.50
CA HIS A 23 -19.63 -2.56 -0.99
C HIS A 23 -18.89 -1.86 -2.12
N ARG A 24 -18.69 -0.56 -1.95
CA ARG A 24 -18.01 0.29 -2.94
C ARG A 24 -16.55 0.46 -2.57
N MET A 25 -15.63 0.19 -3.50
CA MET A 25 -14.22 0.53 -3.39
C MET A 25 -13.92 1.74 -4.26
N ALA A 26 -13.48 2.84 -3.65
CA ALA A 26 -13.09 4.06 -4.32
C ALA A 26 -11.64 3.97 -4.80
N TYR A 27 -11.29 4.70 -5.85
CA TYR A 27 -9.91 4.85 -6.30
C TYR A 27 -9.66 6.22 -6.95
N ALA A 28 -8.42 6.67 -6.89
CA ALA A 28 -7.91 7.82 -7.62
C ALA A 28 -7.18 7.34 -8.87
N GLU A 29 -7.45 7.96 -10.02
CA GLU A 29 -6.85 7.59 -11.31
C GLU A 29 -6.14 8.78 -11.93
N TRP A 30 -4.87 8.59 -12.28
CA TRP A 30 -3.98 9.59 -12.85
C TRP A 30 -3.54 9.21 -14.27
N GLY A 31 -3.30 10.21 -15.11
CA GLY A 31 -2.82 10.00 -16.47
C GLY A 31 -3.94 9.74 -17.48
N ASP A 32 -3.55 9.21 -18.63
CA ASP A 32 -4.49 8.92 -19.71
C ASP A 32 -5.31 7.66 -19.42
N ALA A 33 -6.63 7.80 -19.39
CA ALA A 33 -7.56 6.68 -19.21
C ALA A 33 -7.48 5.61 -20.29
N ALA A 34 -7.01 5.98 -21.47
CA ALA A 34 -6.86 5.07 -22.61
C ALA A 34 -5.51 4.34 -22.61
N ASN A 35 -4.58 4.69 -21.71
CA ASN A 35 -3.30 4.02 -21.63
C ASN A 35 -3.52 2.56 -21.21
N PRO A 36 -3.11 1.57 -22.04
CA PRO A 36 -3.29 0.14 -21.73
C PRO A 36 -2.37 -0.37 -20.63
N LYS A 37 -1.30 0.38 -20.30
CA LYS A 37 -0.38 0.07 -19.21
C LYS A 37 -0.89 0.65 -17.91
N VAL A 38 -1.32 -0.21 -17.01
CA VAL A 38 -1.86 0.20 -15.71
C VAL A 38 -0.84 -0.04 -14.60
N LEU A 39 -0.63 0.97 -13.76
CA LEU A 39 0.13 0.87 -12.52
C LEU A 39 -0.82 0.98 -11.34
N VAL A 40 -1.00 -0.11 -10.60
CA VAL A 40 -1.82 -0.13 -9.38
C VAL A 40 -0.93 0.14 -8.18
N CYS A 41 -1.25 1.18 -7.39
CA CYS A 41 -0.50 1.58 -6.20
C CYS A 41 -1.37 1.40 -4.95
N VAL A 42 -1.01 0.47 -4.06
CA VAL A 42 -1.84 0.10 -2.91
C VAL A 42 -1.14 0.41 -1.60
N HIS A 43 -1.84 1.13 -0.75
CA HIS A 43 -1.37 1.71 0.50
C HIS A 43 -1.24 0.72 1.66
N GLY A 44 -0.61 1.18 2.75
CA GLY A 44 -0.49 0.44 4.01
C GLY A 44 -1.78 0.39 4.85
N LEU A 45 -1.72 -0.29 5.98
CA LEU A 45 -2.87 -0.74 6.80
C LEU A 45 -3.90 0.35 7.13
N SER A 46 -3.48 1.50 7.66
CA SER A 46 -4.36 2.61 8.08
C SER A 46 -4.33 3.80 7.13
N ARG A 47 -3.67 3.63 5.99
CA ARG A 47 -3.46 4.68 4.97
C ARG A 47 -4.53 4.59 3.88
N GLN A 48 -4.37 5.37 2.79
CA GLN A 48 -5.27 5.39 1.65
C GLN A 48 -4.55 5.71 0.33
N GLY A 49 -5.24 5.61 -0.80
CA GLY A 49 -4.68 5.76 -2.14
C GLY A 49 -3.95 7.09 -2.39
N ARG A 50 -4.36 8.19 -1.73
CA ARG A 50 -3.75 9.52 -1.90
C ARG A 50 -2.34 9.64 -1.28
N ASP A 51 -1.84 8.61 -0.60
CA ASP A 51 -0.42 8.53 -0.20
C ASP A 51 0.51 8.50 -1.42
N PHE A 52 0.01 8.01 -2.54
CA PHE A 52 0.76 7.90 -3.77
C PHE A 52 0.68 9.13 -4.69
N ASP A 53 0.08 10.24 -4.27
CA ASP A 53 -0.14 11.41 -5.14
C ASP A 53 1.15 11.91 -5.81
N THR A 54 2.25 12.02 -5.04
CA THR A 54 3.55 12.46 -5.58
C THR A 54 4.12 11.44 -6.56
N PHE A 55 4.10 10.16 -6.19
CA PHE A 55 4.56 9.07 -7.03
C PHE A 55 3.68 8.93 -8.30
N ALA A 56 2.37 9.01 -8.16
CA ALA A 56 1.44 8.91 -9.28
C ALA A 56 1.63 10.03 -10.31
N ARG A 57 1.85 11.28 -9.85
CA ARG A 57 2.21 12.39 -10.76
C ARG A 57 3.51 12.14 -11.51
N ALA A 58 4.49 11.52 -10.87
CA ALA A 58 5.76 11.19 -11.52
C ALA A 58 5.65 10.06 -12.55
N MET A 59 4.64 9.18 -12.42
CA MET A 59 4.46 8.00 -13.26
C MET A 59 3.37 8.14 -14.32
N CYS A 60 2.48 9.14 -14.21
CA CYS A 60 1.28 9.26 -15.06
C CYS A 60 1.57 9.60 -16.54
N GLY A 61 2.81 9.93 -16.88
CA GLY A 61 3.25 10.08 -18.27
C GLY A 61 3.45 8.74 -18.99
N GLU A 62 3.80 7.69 -18.24
CA GLU A 62 4.08 6.34 -18.76
C GLU A 62 2.94 5.35 -18.50
N TYR A 63 2.15 5.59 -17.46
CA TYR A 63 1.09 4.69 -16.99
C TYR A 63 -0.24 5.41 -16.78
N ARG A 64 -1.31 4.66 -16.89
CA ARG A 64 -2.57 4.94 -16.20
C ARG A 64 -2.39 4.48 -14.75
N VAL A 65 -2.14 5.42 -13.82
CA VAL A 65 -1.87 5.10 -12.42
C VAL A 65 -3.17 5.05 -11.64
N VAL A 66 -3.41 3.95 -10.92
CA VAL A 66 -4.63 3.68 -10.17
C VAL A 66 -4.30 3.43 -8.71
N CYS A 67 -4.82 4.26 -7.82
CA CYS A 67 -4.56 4.24 -6.39
C CYS A 67 -5.89 3.97 -5.65
N PRO A 68 -6.24 2.70 -5.37
CA PRO A 68 -7.46 2.38 -4.63
C PRO A 68 -7.34 2.75 -3.16
N ASP A 69 -8.49 3.10 -2.57
CA ASP A 69 -8.71 3.07 -1.14
C ASP A 69 -9.22 1.68 -0.79
N VAL A 70 -8.42 0.85 -0.12
CA VAL A 70 -8.85 -0.50 0.30
C VAL A 70 -10.06 -0.39 1.23
N ALA A 71 -11.00 -1.33 1.15
CA ALA A 71 -12.22 -1.33 1.96
C ALA A 71 -11.97 -0.95 3.43
N GLY A 72 -12.78 -0.03 3.96
CA GLY A 72 -12.62 0.54 5.30
C GLY A 72 -11.66 1.73 5.38
N ARG A 73 -11.06 2.20 4.29
CA ARG A 73 -10.13 3.35 4.26
C ARG A 73 -10.60 4.39 3.26
N GLY A 74 -10.19 5.63 3.49
CA GLY A 74 -10.47 6.74 2.60
C GLY A 74 -11.93 6.86 2.23
N ARG A 75 -12.23 6.90 0.94
CA ARG A 75 -13.58 7.06 0.39
C ARG A 75 -14.32 5.74 0.13
N SER A 76 -13.68 4.59 0.40
CA SER A 76 -14.30 3.27 0.29
C SER A 76 -15.27 3.01 1.43
N ASP A 77 -16.24 2.14 1.19
CA ASP A 77 -17.21 1.76 2.19
C ASP A 77 -16.55 0.97 3.34
N TRP A 78 -17.14 1.06 4.51
CA TRP A 78 -16.78 0.27 5.68
C TRP A 78 -17.51 -1.06 5.64
N LEU A 79 -16.82 -2.16 5.99
CA LEU A 79 -17.42 -3.49 6.00
C LEU A 79 -18.24 -3.70 7.28
N LYS A 80 -19.37 -4.39 7.15
CA LYS A 80 -20.27 -4.65 8.27
C LYS A 80 -19.69 -5.62 9.29
N ASN A 81 -18.90 -6.59 8.82
CA ASN A 81 -18.23 -7.58 9.66
C ASN A 81 -16.74 -7.25 9.75
N PRO A 82 -16.21 -6.89 10.93
CA PRO A 82 -14.78 -6.64 11.11
C PRO A 82 -13.88 -7.82 10.68
N GLY A 83 -14.37 -9.07 10.78
CA GLY A 83 -13.64 -10.26 10.33
C GLY A 83 -13.38 -10.31 8.83
N SER A 84 -14.11 -9.53 8.03
CA SER A 84 -13.91 -9.43 6.59
C SER A 84 -12.74 -8.51 6.19
N TYR A 85 -12.15 -7.77 7.14
CA TYR A 85 -10.91 -7.01 6.91
C TYR A 85 -9.69 -7.94 6.88
N ALA A 86 -9.52 -8.66 5.77
CA ALA A 86 -8.50 -9.69 5.60
C ALA A 86 -7.89 -9.65 4.20
N ILE A 87 -6.62 -10.05 4.06
CA ILE A 87 -5.90 -10.03 2.78
C ILE A 87 -6.67 -10.77 1.66
N PRO A 88 -7.25 -11.95 1.86
CA PRO A 88 -8.00 -12.62 0.79
C PRO A 88 -9.20 -11.82 0.28
N ALA A 89 -9.92 -11.11 1.16
CA ALA A 89 -11.03 -10.24 0.76
C ALA A 89 -10.53 -9.05 -0.06
N TYR A 90 -9.43 -8.43 0.35
CA TYR A 90 -8.81 -7.33 -0.40
C TYR A 90 -8.29 -7.79 -1.77
N VAL A 91 -7.74 -9.00 -1.89
CA VAL A 91 -7.34 -9.58 -3.17
C VAL A 91 -8.56 -9.73 -4.09
N ALA A 92 -9.70 -10.22 -3.57
CA ALA A 92 -10.93 -10.34 -4.35
C ALA A 92 -11.44 -8.98 -4.86
N ASP A 93 -11.37 -7.93 -4.02
CA ASP A 93 -11.70 -6.56 -4.41
C ASP A 93 -10.79 -6.07 -5.55
N MET A 94 -9.48 -6.36 -5.46
CA MET A 94 -8.53 -5.98 -6.51
C MET A 94 -8.77 -6.73 -7.82
N VAL A 95 -9.17 -8.00 -7.79
CA VAL A 95 -9.60 -8.74 -9.01
C VAL A 95 -10.76 -8.00 -9.68
N THR A 96 -11.75 -7.55 -8.90
CA THR A 96 -12.87 -6.76 -9.41
C THR A 96 -12.41 -5.44 -10.02
N LEU A 97 -11.48 -4.73 -9.36
CA LEU A 97 -10.89 -3.50 -9.89
C LEU A 97 -10.17 -3.76 -11.22
N LEU A 98 -9.32 -4.79 -11.30
CA LEU A 98 -8.58 -5.13 -12.51
C LEU A 98 -9.50 -5.45 -13.69
N ALA A 99 -10.59 -6.20 -13.43
CA ALA A 99 -11.62 -6.46 -14.43
C ALA A 99 -12.29 -5.17 -14.93
N ARG A 100 -12.54 -4.20 -14.03
CA ARG A 100 -13.09 -2.88 -14.38
C ARG A 100 -12.14 -2.04 -15.24
N LEU A 101 -10.82 -2.16 -15.00
CA LEU A 101 -9.80 -1.40 -15.72
C LEU A 101 -9.54 -1.91 -17.13
N ALA A 102 -9.85 -3.17 -17.42
CA ALA A 102 -9.63 -3.85 -18.70
C ALA A 102 -8.19 -3.66 -19.23
N ALA A 103 -7.20 -3.73 -18.33
CA ALA A 103 -5.80 -3.49 -18.63
C ALA A 103 -5.16 -4.67 -19.36
N THR A 104 -4.29 -4.39 -20.35
CA THR A 104 -3.50 -5.41 -21.05
C THR A 104 -2.16 -5.67 -20.38
N GLU A 105 -1.65 -4.70 -19.62
CA GLU A 105 -0.41 -4.80 -18.84
C GLU A 105 -0.64 -4.17 -17.47
N VAL A 106 -0.41 -4.93 -16.42
CA VAL A 106 -0.60 -4.47 -15.03
C VAL A 106 0.71 -4.59 -14.27
N HIS A 107 1.18 -3.46 -13.75
CA HIS A 107 2.25 -3.42 -12.77
C HIS A 107 1.71 -3.02 -11.40
N TRP A 108 2.40 -3.41 -10.34
CA TRP A 108 1.93 -3.22 -8.97
C TRP A 108 3.00 -2.62 -8.08
N VAL A 109 2.62 -1.62 -7.30
CA VAL A 109 3.41 -1.07 -6.19
C VAL A 109 2.58 -1.16 -4.92
N GLY A 110 3.01 -1.95 -3.96
CA GLY A 110 2.28 -2.12 -2.70
C GLY A 110 3.14 -1.79 -1.49
N THR A 111 2.66 -0.87 -0.65
CA THR A 111 3.32 -0.53 0.62
C THR A 111 2.73 -1.40 1.73
N SER A 112 3.59 -2.12 2.48
CA SER A 112 3.15 -2.89 3.66
C SER A 112 1.98 -3.81 3.29
N MET A 113 0.79 -3.65 3.90
CA MET A 113 -0.43 -4.38 3.55
C MET A 113 -0.68 -4.42 2.03
N GLY A 114 -0.47 -3.31 1.32
CA GLY A 114 -0.64 -3.25 -0.14
C GLY A 114 0.31 -4.18 -0.90
N GLY A 115 1.50 -4.42 -0.35
CA GLY A 115 2.45 -5.42 -0.87
C GLY A 115 1.98 -6.85 -0.63
N LEU A 116 1.40 -7.14 0.54
CA LEU A 116 0.79 -8.46 0.83
C LEU A 116 -0.37 -8.77 -0.11
N ILE A 117 -1.21 -7.77 -0.40
CA ILE A 117 -2.31 -7.89 -1.38
C ILE A 117 -1.73 -8.19 -2.77
N GLY A 118 -0.71 -7.42 -3.19
CA GLY A 118 -0.04 -7.61 -4.48
C GLY A 118 0.64 -8.97 -4.60
N MET A 119 1.32 -9.44 -3.55
CA MET A 119 1.92 -10.76 -3.48
C MET A 119 0.87 -11.87 -3.59
N GLY A 120 -0.24 -11.75 -2.84
CA GLY A 120 -1.35 -12.70 -2.93
C GLY A 120 -1.96 -12.75 -4.32
N LEU A 121 -2.17 -11.60 -4.97
CA LEU A 121 -2.70 -11.52 -6.33
C LEU A 121 -1.72 -12.06 -7.38
N ALA A 122 -0.43 -11.71 -7.27
CA ALA A 122 0.61 -12.14 -8.21
C ALA A 122 0.94 -13.64 -8.13
N ALA A 123 0.64 -14.28 -6.99
CA ALA A 123 0.81 -15.72 -6.77
C ALA A 123 -0.34 -16.57 -7.37
N LEU A 124 -1.45 -15.96 -7.77
CA LEU A 124 -2.55 -16.68 -8.39
C LEU A 124 -2.14 -17.22 -9.77
N PRO A 125 -2.61 -18.41 -10.18
CA PRO A 125 -2.50 -18.85 -11.56
C PRO A 125 -3.07 -17.79 -12.53
N GLU A 126 -2.41 -17.61 -13.67
CA GLU A 126 -2.81 -16.63 -14.70
C GLU A 126 -2.90 -15.18 -14.19
N SER A 127 -2.13 -14.84 -13.16
CA SER A 127 -2.09 -13.48 -12.64
C SER A 127 -1.69 -12.47 -13.73
N PRO A 128 -2.41 -11.34 -13.87
CA PRO A 128 -2.07 -10.31 -14.85
C PRO A 128 -0.89 -9.42 -14.42
N ILE A 129 -0.29 -9.67 -13.25
CA ILE A 129 0.78 -8.83 -12.72
C ILE A 129 2.09 -9.08 -13.45
N GLY A 130 2.52 -8.12 -14.29
CA GLY A 130 3.76 -8.18 -15.05
C GLY A 130 5.02 -7.80 -14.26
N LYS A 131 4.90 -6.87 -13.28
CA LYS A 131 5.95 -6.49 -12.33
C LYS A 131 5.39 -6.16 -10.98
N LEU A 132 6.11 -6.52 -9.92
CA LEU A 132 5.69 -6.32 -8.53
C LEU A 132 6.76 -5.54 -7.76
N VAL A 133 6.34 -4.47 -7.08
CA VAL A 133 7.15 -3.74 -6.09
C VAL A 133 6.56 -3.96 -4.70
N LEU A 134 7.34 -4.57 -3.82
CA LEU A 134 7.05 -4.77 -2.42
C LEU A 134 7.77 -3.68 -1.61
N ASN A 135 7.02 -2.67 -1.19
CA ASN A 135 7.57 -1.56 -0.42
C ASN A 135 7.49 -1.87 1.07
N ASP A 136 8.62 -2.26 1.60
CA ASP A 136 8.95 -2.57 2.99
C ASP A 136 8.05 -3.65 3.61
N VAL A 137 7.85 -4.73 2.87
CA VAL A 137 7.14 -5.92 3.33
C VAL A 137 7.65 -7.17 2.60
N GLY A 138 7.56 -8.29 3.26
CA GLY A 138 7.93 -9.60 2.74
C GLY A 138 7.10 -10.72 3.37
N PRO A 139 7.44 -11.97 3.08
CA PRO A 139 6.75 -13.15 3.58
C PRO A 139 6.87 -13.37 5.10
N ALA A 140 7.97 -12.93 5.71
CA ALA A 140 8.13 -12.93 7.16
C ALA A 140 7.97 -11.50 7.70
N ILE A 141 7.10 -11.33 8.68
CA ILE A 141 6.78 -10.05 9.30
C ILE A 141 7.11 -10.17 10.78
N GLU A 142 7.97 -9.26 11.27
CA GLU A 142 8.34 -9.23 12.66
C GLU A 142 7.12 -9.00 13.57
N TYR A 143 6.81 -9.98 14.43
CA TYR A 143 5.63 -9.91 15.30
C TYR A 143 5.67 -8.70 16.25
N ALA A 144 6.86 -8.29 16.71
CA ALA A 144 7.02 -7.11 17.55
C ALA A 144 6.51 -5.83 16.84
N ALA A 145 6.71 -5.70 15.52
CA ALA A 145 6.19 -4.59 14.75
C ALA A 145 4.66 -4.64 14.65
N LEU A 146 4.08 -5.84 14.44
CA LEU A 146 2.62 -6.00 14.46
C LEU A 146 2.03 -5.62 15.83
N ALA A 147 2.64 -6.09 16.91
CA ALA A 147 2.22 -5.75 18.27
C ALA A 147 2.28 -4.24 18.52
N ARG A 148 3.36 -3.57 18.10
CA ARG A 148 3.51 -2.10 18.18
C ARG A 148 2.39 -1.38 17.41
N ILE A 149 2.12 -1.77 16.18
CA ILE A 149 1.03 -1.19 15.38
C ILE A 149 -0.32 -1.39 16.09
N GLY A 150 -0.56 -2.56 16.68
CA GLY A 150 -1.76 -2.87 17.43
C GLY A 150 -2.01 -1.94 18.63
N THR A 151 -0.98 -1.28 19.17
CA THR A 151 -1.13 -0.37 20.31
C THR A 151 -1.86 0.91 19.97
N TYR A 152 -1.80 1.39 18.73
CA TYR A 152 -2.43 2.65 18.32
C TYR A 152 -3.50 2.49 17.23
N LEU A 153 -3.52 1.37 16.49
CA LEU A 153 -4.48 1.14 15.43
C LEU A 153 -5.92 1.15 15.97
N GLY A 154 -6.80 1.91 15.34
CA GLY A 154 -8.22 1.99 15.71
C GLY A 154 -8.51 2.71 17.02
N LEU A 155 -7.52 3.37 17.64
CA LEU A 155 -7.79 4.24 18.78
C LEU A 155 -8.54 5.49 18.30
N PRO A 156 -9.51 5.97 19.10
CA PRO A 156 -10.19 7.22 18.81
C PRO A 156 -9.20 8.37 18.88
N ALA A 157 -9.27 9.27 17.89
CA ALA A 157 -8.50 10.50 17.87
C ALA A 157 -9.35 11.61 17.24
N HIS A 158 -9.17 12.82 17.74
CA HIS A 158 -9.80 14.02 17.21
C HIS A 158 -8.82 15.19 17.32
N TRP A 159 -8.71 15.97 16.24
CA TRP A 159 -7.82 17.12 16.15
C TRP A 159 -8.57 18.33 15.63
N LYS A 160 -8.28 19.52 16.17
CA LYS A 160 -8.91 20.77 15.72
C LYS A 160 -8.41 21.21 14.35
N THR A 161 -7.15 20.93 14.05
CA THR A 161 -6.49 21.37 12.82
C THR A 161 -5.74 20.24 12.14
N VAL A 162 -5.44 20.43 10.84
CA VAL A 162 -4.57 19.52 10.10
C VAL A 162 -3.16 19.50 10.68
N ASP A 163 -2.67 20.61 11.20
CA ASP A 163 -1.34 20.71 11.80
C ASP A 163 -1.23 19.91 13.09
N GLU A 164 -2.23 19.97 13.98
CA GLU A 164 -2.30 19.11 15.16
C GLU A 164 -2.32 17.62 14.79
N ALA A 165 -3.10 17.26 13.77
CA ALA A 165 -3.10 15.89 13.27
C ALA A 165 -1.75 15.47 12.70
N ALA A 166 -1.09 16.37 11.97
CA ALA A 166 0.22 16.12 11.39
C ALA A 166 1.28 15.87 12.48
N ASP A 167 1.27 16.63 13.57
CA ASP A 167 2.18 16.43 14.70
C ASP A 167 1.92 15.09 15.40
N ALA A 168 0.65 14.75 15.63
CA ALA A 168 0.27 13.49 16.24
C ALA A 168 0.64 12.28 15.37
N LEU A 169 0.39 12.33 14.07
CA LEU A 169 0.73 11.28 13.14
C LEU A 169 2.24 11.16 12.93
N LEU A 170 3.00 12.26 12.95
CA LEU A 170 4.45 12.23 12.90
C LEU A 170 5.03 11.46 14.09
N ALA A 171 4.45 11.62 15.28
CA ALA A 171 4.93 10.95 16.49
C ALA A 171 4.95 9.42 16.37
N ILE A 172 3.98 8.84 15.65
CA ILE A 172 3.87 7.39 15.42
C ILE A 172 4.46 6.92 14.08
N SER A 173 4.87 7.86 13.21
CA SER A 173 5.39 7.57 11.86
C SER A 173 6.81 8.10 11.63
N ARG A 174 7.58 8.32 12.70
CA ARG A 174 8.98 8.79 12.61
C ARG A 174 9.86 7.89 11.74
N SER A 175 9.52 6.61 11.70
CA SER A 175 10.21 5.62 10.87
C SER A 175 10.07 5.85 9.35
N PHE A 176 9.14 6.70 8.90
CA PHE A 176 9.00 7.03 7.47
C PHE A 176 10.18 7.81 6.90
N GLY A 177 11.11 8.24 7.76
CA GLY A 177 12.27 9.03 7.40
C GLY A 177 12.00 10.54 7.42
N PRO A 178 13.01 11.35 7.04
CA PRO A 178 12.90 12.80 7.08
C PRO A 178 11.93 13.31 5.99
N HIS A 179 11.08 14.27 6.37
CA HIS A 179 10.17 14.98 5.47
C HIS A 179 10.16 16.46 5.86
N THR A 180 9.97 17.34 4.90
CA THR A 180 9.65 18.74 5.20
C THR A 180 8.27 18.83 5.83
N ARG A 181 7.99 19.95 6.51
CA ARG A 181 6.65 20.17 7.09
C ARG A 181 5.56 20.10 6.03
N GLU A 182 5.80 20.68 4.86
CA GLU A 182 4.88 20.73 3.73
C GLU A 182 4.57 19.32 3.20
N GLU A 183 5.60 18.51 3.00
CA GLU A 183 5.44 17.10 2.57
C GLU A 183 4.64 16.31 3.60
N TRP A 184 4.96 16.49 4.90
CA TRP A 184 4.27 15.77 5.96
C TRP A 184 2.79 16.18 6.09
N VAL A 185 2.48 17.47 5.97
CA VAL A 185 1.09 17.98 5.94
C VAL A 185 0.35 17.44 4.72
N ALA A 186 1.01 17.40 3.55
CA ALA A 186 0.43 16.83 2.33
C ALA A 186 0.08 15.34 2.48
N LEU A 187 0.97 14.53 3.10
CA LEU A 187 0.72 13.12 3.44
C LEU A 187 -0.36 12.94 4.51
N THR A 188 -0.52 13.91 5.41
CA THR A 188 -1.49 13.84 6.53
C THR A 188 -2.89 14.20 6.08
N ARG A 189 -3.05 15.27 5.30
CA ARG A 189 -4.37 15.83 4.93
C ARG A 189 -5.36 14.80 4.40
N PRO A 190 -4.99 13.88 3.47
CA PRO A 190 -5.90 12.85 3.00
C PRO A 190 -6.30 11.83 4.08
N GLN A 191 -5.48 11.64 5.11
CA GLN A 191 -5.75 10.71 6.21
C GLN A 191 -6.84 11.19 7.17
N LEU A 192 -7.38 12.37 6.94
CA LEU A 192 -8.32 13.05 7.83
C LEU A 192 -9.71 13.12 7.20
N LYS A 193 -10.71 12.83 8.01
CA LYS A 193 -12.12 13.04 7.72
C LYS A 193 -12.65 14.12 8.66
N ALA A 194 -13.43 15.07 8.12
CA ALA A 194 -14.09 16.09 8.93
C ALA A 194 -15.01 15.43 9.96
N ASP A 195 -15.01 15.95 11.20
CA ASP A 195 -15.78 15.47 12.34
C ASP A 195 -16.11 16.64 13.26
N GLY A 196 -17.35 17.13 13.20
CA GLY A 196 -17.79 18.33 13.91
C GLY A 196 -16.94 19.56 13.56
N ASP A 197 -16.27 20.11 14.55
CA ASP A 197 -15.41 21.29 14.44
C ASP A 197 -13.92 20.96 14.19
N GLY A 198 -13.63 19.71 13.80
CA GLY A 198 -12.27 19.24 13.58
C GLY A 198 -12.19 18.03 12.65
N PHE A 199 -11.26 17.16 12.95
CA PHE A 199 -10.90 16.01 12.11
C PHE A 199 -10.68 14.76 12.93
N LYS A 200 -10.98 13.61 12.32
CA LYS A 200 -10.65 12.28 12.83
C LYS A 200 -9.92 11.44 11.77
N PRO A 201 -9.32 10.29 12.13
CA PRO A 201 -8.74 9.37 11.14
C PRO A 201 -9.77 8.95 10.09
N HIS A 202 -9.33 8.89 8.82
CA HIS A 202 -10.17 8.54 7.68
C HIS A 202 -10.10 7.04 7.37
N TYR A 203 -10.25 6.21 8.38
CA TYR A 203 -10.38 4.76 8.26
C TYR A 203 -11.34 4.21 9.32
N ASP A 204 -11.88 3.01 9.06
CA ASP A 204 -12.73 2.31 10.01
C ASP A 204 -11.90 1.76 11.18
N PRO A 205 -12.13 2.20 12.43
CA PRO A 205 -11.42 1.65 13.58
C PRO A 205 -11.61 0.14 13.77
N ALA A 206 -12.65 -0.46 13.18
CA ALA A 206 -12.91 -1.89 13.23
C ALA A 206 -11.85 -2.75 12.51
N ILE A 207 -11.00 -2.15 11.66
CA ILE A 207 -9.83 -2.86 11.08
C ILE A 207 -8.85 -3.34 12.16
N ALA A 208 -8.88 -2.73 13.34
CA ALA A 208 -8.05 -3.15 14.47
C ALA A 208 -8.52 -4.49 15.08
N VAL A 209 -9.78 -4.88 14.89
CA VAL A 209 -10.34 -6.09 15.53
C VAL A 209 -9.60 -7.35 15.09
N PRO A 210 -9.57 -7.72 13.79
CA PRO A 210 -8.83 -8.90 13.34
C PRO A 210 -7.32 -8.74 13.56
N PHE A 211 -6.79 -7.52 13.39
CA PHE A 211 -5.37 -7.25 13.54
C PHE A 211 -4.85 -7.50 14.97
N ARG A 212 -5.60 -7.07 15.99
CA ARG A 212 -5.26 -7.30 17.41
C ARG A 212 -5.49 -8.75 17.86
N ALA A 213 -6.29 -9.51 17.13
CA ALA A 213 -6.55 -10.91 17.43
C ALA A 213 -5.39 -11.85 17.00
N VAL A 214 -4.44 -11.36 16.19
CA VAL A 214 -3.31 -12.17 15.72
C VAL A 214 -2.41 -12.53 16.87
N THR A 215 -2.25 -13.84 17.13
CA THR A 215 -1.28 -14.37 18.11
C THR A 215 0.08 -14.64 17.45
N PRO A 216 1.16 -14.80 18.25
CA PRO A 216 2.47 -15.21 17.71
C PRO A 216 2.40 -16.50 16.89
N GLU A 217 1.61 -17.49 17.32
CA GLU A 217 1.43 -18.78 16.64
C GLU A 217 0.71 -18.60 15.30
N GLN A 218 -0.29 -17.74 15.26
CA GLN A 218 -1.01 -17.40 14.00
C GLN A 218 -0.12 -16.61 13.05
N ALA A 219 0.71 -15.71 13.56
CA ALA A 219 1.69 -14.98 12.76
C ALA A 219 2.71 -15.95 12.12
N ALA A 220 3.25 -16.88 12.91
CA ALA A 220 4.19 -17.90 12.43
C ALA A 220 3.54 -18.86 11.40
N ALA A 221 2.28 -19.28 11.62
CA ALA A 221 1.54 -20.10 10.66
C ALA A 221 1.29 -19.33 9.35
N GLY A 222 0.94 -18.04 9.44
CA GLY A 222 0.74 -17.15 8.31
C GLY A 222 2.02 -16.94 7.50
N GLU A 223 3.19 -16.90 8.15
CA GLU A 223 4.48 -16.76 7.47
C GLU A 223 4.72 -17.90 6.47
N GLY A 224 4.41 -19.14 6.84
CA GLY A 224 4.53 -20.30 5.93
C GLY A 224 3.70 -20.14 4.66
N LEU A 225 2.47 -19.63 4.77
CA LEU A 225 1.59 -19.36 3.63
C LEU A 225 2.11 -18.19 2.78
N LEU A 226 2.64 -17.15 3.42
CA LEU A 226 3.23 -16.01 2.71
C LEU A 226 4.49 -16.41 1.94
N TRP A 227 5.34 -17.28 2.50
CA TRP A 227 6.49 -17.83 1.77
C TRP A 227 6.05 -18.69 0.58
N GLN A 228 4.99 -19.50 0.71
CA GLN A 228 4.45 -20.26 -0.42
C GLN A 228 3.96 -19.32 -1.53
N ALA A 229 3.24 -18.25 -1.17
CA ALA A 229 2.80 -17.25 -2.14
C ALA A 229 4.00 -16.56 -2.81
N TYR A 230 5.02 -16.17 -2.04
CA TYR A 230 6.23 -15.54 -2.57
C TYR A 230 6.99 -16.44 -3.54
N ASP A 231 7.18 -17.72 -3.17
CA ASP A 231 7.88 -18.70 -4.03
C ASP A 231 7.10 -19.02 -5.32
N ALA A 232 5.79 -18.81 -5.34
CA ALA A 232 4.93 -18.99 -6.53
C ALA A 232 5.00 -17.81 -7.52
N LEU A 233 5.56 -16.66 -7.13
CA LEU A 233 5.66 -15.49 -7.99
C LEU A 233 6.46 -15.79 -9.26
N LYS A 234 5.95 -15.34 -10.41
CA LYS A 234 6.60 -15.51 -11.74
C LYS A 234 7.09 -14.19 -12.32
N CYS A 235 6.56 -13.05 -11.84
CA CYS A 235 6.93 -11.75 -12.38
C CYS A 235 8.20 -11.21 -11.72
N PRO A 236 9.01 -10.39 -12.44
CA PRO A 236 10.08 -9.62 -11.85
C PRO A 236 9.61 -8.85 -10.62
N THR A 237 10.36 -8.94 -9.54
CA THR A 237 10.00 -8.36 -8.25
C THR A 237 11.11 -7.46 -7.71
N LEU A 238 10.74 -6.27 -7.26
CA LEU A 238 11.59 -5.34 -6.51
C LEU A 238 11.11 -5.29 -5.06
N VAL A 239 12.04 -5.42 -4.13
CA VAL A 239 11.81 -5.14 -2.71
C VAL A 239 12.52 -3.83 -2.38
N LEU A 240 11.76 -2.83 -1.94
CA LEU A 240 12.32 -1.68 -1.24
C LEU A 240 12.33 -2.00 0.25
N ARG A 241 13.45 -1.79 0.91
CA ARG A 241 13.57 -1.96 2.35
C ARG A 241 14.08 -0.66 2.97
N GLY A 242 13.35 -0.14 3.97
CA GLY A 242 13.93 0.87 4.83
C GLY A 242 15.08 0.26 5.63
N ALA A 243 16.28 0.87 5.60
CA ALA A 243 17.46 0.32 6.29
C ALA A 243 17.22 0.12 7.79
N GLU A 244 16.31 0.93 8.38
CA GLU A 244 15.92 0.91 9.79
C GLU A 244 14.55 0.22 10.01
N SER A 245 14.06 -0.55 9.02
CA SER A 245 12.77 -1.22 9.14
C SER A 245 12.75 -2.23 10.28
N ASP A 246 11.76 -2.10 11.15
CA ASP A 246 11.44 -3.02 12.23
C ASP A 246 10.41 -4.08 11.81
N LEU A 247 9.86 -3.99 10.59
CA LEU A 247 8.84 -4.88 10.05
C LEU A 247 9.42 -5.90 9.07
N LEU A 248 10.23 -5.45 8.11
CA LEU A 248 10.95 -6.30 7.16
C LEU A 248 12.41 -6.41 7.61
N SER A 249 12.79 -7.55 8.18
CA SER A 249 14.17 -7.78 8.61
C SER A 249 15.11 -7.90 7.40
N ARG A 250 16.40 -7.59 7.62
CA ARG A 250 17.43 -7.76 6.58
C ARG A 250 17.53 -9.24 6.17
N ALA A 251 17.47 -10.16 7.13
CA ALA A 251 17.53 -11.59 6.86
C ALA A 251 16.39 -12.05 5.94
N THR A 252 15.16 -11.54 6.16
CA THR A 252 14.04 -11.81 5.27
C THR A 252 14.26 -11.26 3.87
N ALA A 253 14.75 -10.03 3.75
CA ALA A 253 15.05 -9.42 2.44
C ALA A 253 16.15 -10.20 1.69
N ASP A 254 17.20 -10.64 2.39
CA ASP A 254 18.27 -11.47 1.82
C ASP A 254 17.74 -12.83 1.35
N ALA A 255 16.82 -13.46 2.10
CA ALA A 255 16.16 -14.69 1.68
C ALA A 255 15.26 -14.47 0.45
N MET A 256 14.55 -13.34 0.38
CA MET A 256 13.75 -12.97 -0.80
C MET A 256 14.57 -12.80 -2.07
N ALA A 257 15.82 -12.35 -1.95
CA ALA A 257 16.74 -12.25 -3.10
C ALA A 257 17.23 -13.61 -3.62
N GLN A 258 17.06 -14.70 -2.85
CA GLN A 258 17.61 -16.02 -3.18
C GLN A 258 16.54 -17.05 -3.56
N ARG A 259 15.26 -16.82 -3.25
CA ARG A 259 14.18 -17.77 -3.53
C ARG A 259 13.00 -17.12 -4.26
N GLY A 260 12.09 -17.94 -4.77
CA GLY A 260 10.94 -17.49 -5.57
C GLY A 260 11.37 -16.66 -6.80
N PRO A 261 10.89 -15.43 -6.95
CA PRO A 261 11.22 -14.56 -8.07
C PRO A 261 12.66 -14.02 -8.02
N ARG A 262 13.41 -14.31 -6.94
CA ARG A 262 14.75 -13.76 -6.67
C ARG A 262 14.77 -12.24 -6.77
N ALA A 263 13.95 -11.61 -5.95
CA ALA A 263 13.71 -10.18 -6.01
C ALA A 263 15.01 -9.37 -5.96
N ARG A 264 15.04 -8.29 -6.75
CA ARG A 264 16.03 -7.24 -6.55
C ARG A 264 15.69 -6.51 -5.23
N VAL A 265 16.65 -6.43 -4.32
CA VAL A 265 16.49 -5.68 -3.07
C VAL A 265 17.21 -4.35 -3.18
N HIS A 266 16.54 -3.27 -2.75
CA HIS A 266 17.11 -1.95 -2.64
C HIS A 266 16.84 -1.38 -1.24
N GLU A 267 17.89 -1.02 -0.50
CA GLU A 267 17.77 -0.39 0.82
C GLU A 267 17.75 1.12 0.73
N ILE A 268 16.86 1.74 1.49
CA ILE A 268 16.73 3.20 1.63
C ILE A 268 17.31 3.60 2.99
N ALA A 269 18.44 4.31 2.99
CA ALA A 269 19.10 4.75 4.21
C ALA A 269 18.28 5.80 4.98
N GLY A 270 18.32 5.74 6.32
CA GLY A 270 17.63 6.71 7.20
C GLY A 270 16.10 6.57 7.21
N VAL A 271 15.58 5.46 6.69
CA VAL A 271 14.14 5.16 6.62
C VAL A 271 13.88 3.79 7.25
N GLY A 272 12.82 3.70 8.05
CA GLY A 272 12.28 2.46 8.58
C GLY A 272 11.01 2.04 7.83
N HIS A 273 9.99 1.59 8.55
CA HIS A 273 8.72 1.16 7.96
C HIS A 273 7.74 2.34 7.84
N ALA A 274 7.46 2.79 6.61
CA ALA A 274 7.96 2.39 5.30
C ALA A 274 8.39 3.61 4.46
N PRO A 275 9.24 3.44 3.41
CA PRO A 275 9.49 4.50 2.43
C PRO A 275 8.19 5.06 1.86
N THR A 276 8.07 6.39 1.80
CA THR A 276 6.81 7.06 1.41
C THR A 276 6.65 7.28 -0.08
N LEU A 277 7.71 7.06 -0.86
CA LEU A 277 7.77 7.34 -2.31
C LEU A 277 7.43 8.83 -2.65
N VAL A 278 7.77 9.73 -1.76
CA VAL A 278 7.67 11.19 -1.96
C VAL A 278 8.98 11.74 -2.51
N HIS A 279 10.11 11.19 -2.08
CA HIS A 279 11.44 11.66 -2.44
C HIS A 279 11.86 11.15 -3.82
N ALA A 280 12.56 12.02 -4.57
CA ALA A 280 12.93 11.75 -5.96
C ALA A 280 13.83 10.52 -6.14
N ASP A 281 14.72 10.23 -5.20
CA ASP A 281 15.58 9.05 -5.20
C ASP A 281 14.78 7.76 -5.03
N GLN A 282 13.80 7.73 -4.12
CA GLN A 282 12.89 6.59 -3.94
C GLN A 282 12.04 6.35 -5.19
N ILE A 283 11.49 7.44 -5.76
CA ILE A 283 10.72 7.39 -7.01
C ILE A 283 11.56 6.86 -8.15
N ALA A 284 12.80 7.32 -8.29
CA ALA A 284 13.70 6.91 -9.37
C ALA A 284 13.98 5.40 -9.35
N VAL A 285 14.25 4.83 -8.17
CA VAL A 285 14.50 3.38 -8.03
C VAL A 285 13.30 2.56 -8.51
N VAL A 286 12.10 2.94 -8.12
CA VAL A 286 10.87 2.23 -8.53
C VAL A 286 10.59 2.44 -10.02
N ARG A 287 10.73 3.67 -10.52
CA ARG A 287 10.52 4.02 -11.92
C ARG A 287 11.47 3.24 -12.83
N ASP A 288 12.78 3.21 -12.52
CA ASP A 288 13.78 2.51 -13.29
C ASP A 288 13.48 1.00 -13.38
N PHE A 289 13.03 0.40 -12.27
CA PHE A 289 12.59 -1.00 -12.27
C PHE A 289 11.34 -1.22 -13.13
N LEU A 290 10.33 -0.38 -12.99
CA LEU A 290 9.05 -0.53 -13.70
C LEU A 290 9.21 -0.32 -15.20
N LEU A 291 10.08 0.60 -15.65
CA LEU A 291 10.30 0.94 -17.06
C LEU A 291 11.39 0.11 -17.72
N ALA A 292 12.21 -0.62 -16.98
CA ALA A 292 13.19 -1.54 -17.57
C ALA A 292 12.48 -2.57 -18.48
N ALA A 293 13.13 -2.96 -19.57
CA ALA A 293 12.65 -4.07 -20.39
C ALA A 293 12.51 -5.34 -19.52
N SER A 294 11.44 -6.10 -19.71
CA SER A 294 11.35 -7.43 -19.10
C SER A 294 12.38 -8.35 -19.75
N PRO A 295 13.08 -9.19 -18.96
CA PRO A 295 14.10 -10.10 -19.47
C PRO A 295 13.53 -11.15 -20.42
#